data_144289d994ef27a9a1c783dfcf0e990d
#
_entry.id   144289d994ef27a9a1c783dfcf0e990d
#
_cell.length_a   1.000
_cell.length_b   1.000
_cell.length_c   1.000
_cell.angle_alpha   90.00
_cell.angle_beta   90.00
_cell.angle_gamma   90.00
#
_symmetry.space_group_name_H-M   'P 1'
#
loop_
_entity.id
_entity.type
_entity.pdbx_description
1 polymer ?
#
loop_
_entity_poly.entity_id
_entity_poly.type
_entity_poly.pdbx_seq_one_letter_code
_entity_poly.pdbx_strand_id
1 'polypeptide(L)'
;MPTKKPAAAAAAPKQGAAKLFLVCGTDDLSATRKADEIAARLCPPENQAFGLETLQPEPGIDAEAICAFLRNVVEALLTPPFLGGDKTVFVRGAPFFDPLTEPGNFASVKAEVERLVDLLKKGLPPGVAFILLTDKVNKSTTFYKTFNAAGEVHAFDEPEKDKEAAEDFIPRVERMLADQGLTMPRAVFTAFLDRTGYNLRQVESEIEKLAL
;
A
#
# COMPACT_ATOMS: atom_id res chain seq x y z
N MET A 1 -30.18 -24.38 5.35
CA MET A 1 -29.80 -22.99 5.01
C MET A 1 -28.52 -22.65 5.75
N PRO A 2 -27.36 -22.51 5.10
CA PRO A 2 -26.13 -22.09 5.78
C PRO A 2 -26.12 -20.57 5.92
N THR A 3 -25.99 -20.08 7.16
CA THR A 3 -25.88 -18.69 7.53
C THR A 3 -24.53 -18.11 7.05
N LYS A 4 -24.59 -17.17 6.14
CA LYS A 4 -23.46 -16.38 5.60
C LYS A 4 -22.79 -15.63 6.77
N LYS A 5 -21.55 -16.00 7.10
CA LYS A 5 -20.71 -15.31 8.08
C LYS A 5 -20.40 -13.92 7.53
N PRO A 6 -20.69 -12.83 8.23
CA PRO A 6 -20.35 -11.50 7.74
C PRO A 6 -18.82 -11.35 7.70
N ALA A 7 -18.34 -10.69 6.64
CA ALA A 7 -16.96 -10.27 6.49
C ALA A 7 -16.52 -9.52 7.75
N ALA A 8 -15.31 -9.79 8.20
CA ALA A 8 -14.73 -9.21 9.41
C ALA A 8 -14.76 -7.68 9.32
N ALA A 9 -15.58 -7.08 10.17
CA ALA A 9 -15.58 -5.64 10.38
C ALA A 9 -14.17 -5.23 10.83
N ALA A 10 -13.64 -4.19 10.18
CA ALA A 10 -12.41 -3.54 10.59
C ALA A 10 -12.51 -3.19 12.08
N ALA A 11 -11.55 -3.67 12.86
CA ALA A 11 -11.48 -3.39 14.28
C ALA A 11 -11.42 -1.88 14.50
N ALA A 12 -12.30 -1.37 15.37
CA ALA A 12 -12.32 0.05 15.73
C ALA A 12 -10.96 0.50 16.26
N PRO A 13 -10.47 1.72 15.92
CA PRO A 13 -9.18 2.20 16.33
C PRO A 13 -9.13 2.33 17.86
N LYS A 14 -8.14 1.68 18.46
CA LYS A 14 -7.78 1.93 19.87
C LYS A 14 -7.35 3.38 19.99
N GLN A 15 -7.86 4.09 20.99
CA GLN A 15 -7.61 5.50 21.26
C GLN A 15 -6.09 5.82 21.33
N GLY A 16 -5.64 6.52 20.31
CA GLY A 16 -4.29 6.93 19.98
C GLY A 16 -4.16 6.73 18.48
N ALA A 17 -4.08 7.81 17.68
CA ALA A 17 -4.01 7.69 16.22
C ALA A 17 -2.91 6.69 15.86
N ALA A 18 -3.25 5.67 15.06
CA ALA A 18 -2.28 4.70 14.57
C ALA A 18 -1.15 5.46 13.84
N LYS A 19 0.09 5.13 14.17
CA LYS A 19 1.29 5.75 13.59
C LYS A 19 1.96 4.83 12.56
N LEU A 20 1.48 3.60 12.45
CA LEU A 20 1.99 2.59 11.52
C LEU A 20 0.90 2.24 10.52
N PHE A 21 1.22 2.34 9.24
CA PHE A 21 0.30 2.01 8.15
C PHE A 21 1.00 1.11 7.15
N LEU A 22 0.44 -0.06 6.91
CA LEU A 22 0.82 -0.96 5.84
C LEU A 22 -0.27 -0.96 4.78
N VAL A 23 0.07 -0.56 3.57
CA VAL A 23 -0.80 -0.64 2.40
C VAL A 23 -0.15 -1.61 1.43
N CYS A 24 -0.83 -2.69 1.09
CA CYS A 24 -0.25 -3.74 0.27
C CYS A 24 -1.31 -4.40 -0.62
N GLY A 25 -0.85 -5.11 -1.65
CA GLY A 25 -1.71 -5.90 -2.52
C GLY A 25 -1.34 -5.77 -3.99
N THR A 26 -2.03 -6.54 -4.82
CA THR A 26 -1.82 -6.58 -6.27
C THR A 26 -2.62 -5.52 -7.02
N ASP A 27 -3.68 -4.95 -6.43
CA ASP A 27 -4.38 -3.77 -6.94
C ASP A 27 -3.59 -2.50 -6.61
N ASP A 28 -2.54 -2.27 -7.39
CA ASP A 28 -1.61 -1.16 -7.23
C ASP A 28 -2.31 0.21 -7.25
N LEU A 29 -3.33 0.40 -8.06
CA LEU A 29 -4.05 1.67 -8.16
C LEU A 29 -4.76 2.00 -6.83
N SER A 30 -5.53 1.06 -6.30
CA SER A 30 -6.26 1.25 -5.05
C SER A 30 -5.31 1.36 -3.86
N ALA A 31 -4.24 0.57 -3.84
CA ALA A 31 -3.21 0.64 -2.83
C ALA A 31 -2.52 2.01 -2.84
N THR A 32 -2.10 2.50 -4.01
CA THR A 32 -1.47 3.81 -4.16
C THR A 32 -2.40 4.93 -3.70
N ARG A 33 -3.66 4.95 -4.16
CA ARG A 33 -4.66 5.96 -3.75
C ARG A 33 -4.87 5.97 -2.24
N LYS A 34 -4.94 4.78 -1.62
CA LYS A 34 -5.12 4.68 -0.17
C LYS A 34 -3.89 5.17 0.59
N ALA A 35 -2.70 4.84 0.12
CA ALA A 35 -1.47 5.32 0.74
C ALA A 35 -1.34 6.85 0.65
N ASP A 36 -1.70 7.44 -0.50
CA ASP A 36 -1.71 8.89 -0.70
C ASP A 36 -2.77 9.59 0.18
N GLU A 37 -3.96 9.00 0.31
CA GLU A 37 -5.00 9.49 1.22
C GLU A 37 -4.50 9.54 2.68
N ILE A 38 -3.81 8.47 3.12
CA ILE A 38 -3.24 8.40 4.46
C ILE A 38 -2.14 9.45 4.62
N ALA A 39 -1.25 9.60 3.63
CA ALA A 39 -0.18 10.58 3.65
C ALA A 39 -0.72 12.02 3.73
N ALA A 40 -1.74 12.37 2.93
CA ALA A 40 -2.38 13.67 2.96
C ALA A 40 -3.10 13.96 4.27
N ARG A 41 -3.68 12.93 4.90
CA ARG A 41 -4.32 13.04 6.23
C ARG A 41 -3.30 13.30 7.34
N LEU A 42 -2.13 12.63 7.31
CA LEU A 42 -1.09 12.76 8.33
C LEU A 42 -0.23 14.00 8.12
N CYS A 43 0.01 14.36 6.88
CA CYS A 43 0.82 15.51 6.49
C CYS A 43 0.08 16.30 5.39
N PRO A 44 -0.76 17.28 5.76
CA PRO A 44 -1.45 18.13 4.81
C PRO A 44 -0.49 18.84 3.85
N PRO A 45 -0.95 19.23 2.64
CA PRO A 45 -0.09 19.78 1.58
C PRO A 45 0.81 20.95 2.04
N GLU A 46 0.30 21.80 2.92
CA GLU A 46 1.02 22.95 3.47
C GLU A 46 2.22 22.56 4.35
N ASN A 47 2.23 21.33 4.88
CA ASN A 47 3.28 20.83 5.78
C ASN A 47 4.23 19.84 5.09
N GLN A 48 3.93 19.39 3.87
CA GLN A 48 4.67 18.31 3.20
C GLN A 48 6.16 18.63 2.97
N ALA A 49 6.49 19.91 2.76
CA ALA A 49 7.88 20.32 2.52
C ALA A 49 8.84 19.96 3.66
N PHE A 50 8.35 19.86 4.89
CA PHE A 50 9.16 19.59 6.09
C PHE A 50 8.68 18.40 6.91
N GLY A 51 7.43 17.98 6.71
CA GLY A 51 6.77 16.93 7.47
C GLY A 51 6.65 15.59 6.74
N LEU A 52 6.83 15.54 5.41
CA LEU A 52 6.72 14.32 4.62
C LEU A 52 8.07 13.95 4.00
N GLU A 53 8.65 12.84 4.45
CA GLU A 53 9.84 12.24 3.86
C GLU A 53 9.44 11.00 3.06
N THR A 54 9.52 11.10 1.73
CA THR A 54 9.20 9.99 0.82
C THR A 54 10.48 9.28 0.40
N LEU A 55 10.52 7.97 0.61
CA LEU A 55 11.62 7.08 0.26
C LEU A 55 11.12 6.04 -0.75
N GLN A 56 11.86 5.88 -1.83
CA GLN A 56 11.56 4.89 -2.87
C GLN A 56 12.85 4.20 -3.30
N PRO A 57 12.89 2.86 -3.32
CA PRO A 57 14.05 2.16 -3.85
C PRO A 57 14.11 2.32 -5.37
N GLU A 58 15.29 2.33 -5.93
CA GLU A 58 15.47 2.30 -7.38
C GLU A 58 15.06 0.91 -7.94
N PRO A 59 14.50 0.84 -9.14
CA PRO A 59 14.19 -0.44 -9.76
C PRO A 59 15.46 -1.29 -10.01
N GLY A 60 15.36 -2.60 -9.71
CA GLY A 60 16.43 -3.55 -10.02
C GLY A 60 17.67 -3.46 -9.12
N ILE A 61 17.56 -2.84 -7.93
CA ILE A 61 18.66 -2.77 -6.97
C ILE A 61 19.08 -4.15 -6.47
N ASP A 62 20.37 -4.29 -6.19
CA ASP A 62 20.94 -5.51 -5.61
C ASP A 62 20.72 -5.60 -4.08
N ALA A 63 21.11 -6.72 -3.47
CA ALA A 63 20.91 -6.95 -2.05
C ALA A 63 21.66 -5.93 -1.17
N GLU A 64 22.80 -5.40 -1.60
CA GLU A 64 23.57 -4.42 -0.85
C GLU A 64 22.87 -3.06 -0.85
N ALA A 65 22.38 -2.62 -2.01
CA ALA A 65 21.62 -1.39 -2.15
C ALA A 65 20.27 -1.47 -1.38
N ILE A 66 19.60 -2.64 -1.35
CA ILE A 66 18.42 -2.85 -0.53
C ILE A 66 18.75 -2.73 0.96
N CYS A 67 19.85 -3.33 1.42
CA CYS A 67 20.26 -3.19 2.82
C CYS A 67 20.60 -1.73 3.17
N ALA A 68 21.24 -0.98 2.26
CA ALA A 68 21.48 0.44 2.45
C ALA A 68 20.16 1.24 2.52
N PHE A 69 19.22 0.94 1.63
CA PHE A 69 17.88 1.56 1.63
C PHE A 69 17.14 1.28 2.94
N LEU A 70 17.11 0.03 3.43
CA LEU A 70 16.46 -0.32 4.70
C LEU A 70 17.09 0.40 5.90
N ARG A 71 18.42 0.56 5.91
CA ARG A 71 19.10 1.35 6.94
C ARG A 71 18.69 2.83 6.88
N ASN A 72 18.58 3.39 5.67
CA ASN A 72 18.08 4.76 5.49
C ASN A 72 16.63 4.91 5.99
N VAL A 73 15.75 3.93 5.73
CA VAL A 73 14.40 3.92 6.30
C VAL A 73 14.42 3.93 7.83
N VAL A 74 15.26 3.10 8.45
CA VAL A 74 15.41 3.05 9.91
C VAL A 74 15.92 4.40 10.45
N GLU A 75 16.90 5.01 9.81
CA GLU A 75 17.44 6.31 10.17
C GLU A 75 16.39 7.42 10.05
N ALA A 76 15.62 7.44 8.96
CA ALA A 76 14.52 8.36 8.76
C ALA A 76 13.46 8.26 9.87
N LEU A 77 13.14 7.02 10.31
CA LEU A 77 12.18 6.77 11.39
C LEU A 77 12.70 7.18 12.77
N LEU A 78 14.00 7.13 12.99
CA LEU A 78 14.64 7.53 14.26
C LEU A 78 14.95 9.02 14.32
N THR A 79 15.03 9.69 13.19
CA THR A 79 15.29 11.13 13.12
C THR A 79 14.03 11.89 13.55
N PRO A 80 14.11 12.71 14.62
CA PRO A 80 12.96 13.47 15.10
C PRO A 80 12.48 14.50 14.08
N PRO A 81 11.19 14.91 14.18
CA PRO A 81 10.65 15.92 13.29
C PRO A 81 11.40 17.26 13.44
N PHE A 82 11.59 17.94 12.31
CA PHE A 82 12.20 19.25 12.27
C PHE A 82 11.25 20.30 12.89
N LEU A 83 11.76 21.21 13.68
CA LEU A 83 11.00 22.29 14.35
C LEU A 83 9.88 21.82 15.30
N GLY A 84 9.93 20.58 15.81
CA GLY A 84 8.97 20.11 16.82
C GLY A 84 7.57 19.80 16.29
N GLY A 85 7.39 19.68 14.95
CA GLY A 85 6.15 19.24 14.31
C GLY A 85 6.00 17.72 14.26
N ASP A 86 5.05 17.25 13.46
CA ASP A 86 4.90 15.84 13.11
C ASP A 86 5.69 15.51 11.84
N LYS A 87 6.21 14.27 11.76
CA LYS A 87 6.95 13.75 10.61
C LYS A 87 6.27 12.46 10.13
N THR A 88 6.04 12.36 8.83
CA THR A 88 5.57 11.16 8.17
C THR A 88 6.66 10.62 7.26
N VAL A 89 7.14 9.41 7.52
CA VAL A 89 8.03 8.69 6.63
C VAL A 89 7.18 7.79 5.74
N PHE A 90 7.26 7.99 4.43
CA PHE A 90 6.49 7.26 3.44
C PHE A 90 7.41 6.46 2.52
N VAL A 91 7.39 5.14 2.65
CA VAL A 91 8.12 4.22 1.77
C VAL A 91 7.20 3.71 0.68
N ARG A 92 7.61 3.88 -0.59
CA ARG A 92 6.85 3.46 -1.78
C ARG A 92 7.57 2.36 -2.55
N GLY A 93 6.80 1.35 -3.00
CA GLY A 93 7.28 0.38 -3.99
C GLY A 93 8.45 -0.47 -3.51
N ALA A 94 8.35 -1.04 -2.34
CA ALA A 94 9.40 -1.84 -1.72
C ALA A 94 9.05 -3.34 -1.72
N PRO A 95 9.29 -4.08 -2.82
CA PRO A 95 8.82 -5.46 -3.00
C PRO A 95 9.58 -6.50 -2.16
N PHE A 96 10.67 -6.13 -1.49
CA PHE A 96 11.59 -7.03 -0.80
C PHE A 96 11.16 -7.40 0.63
N PHE A 97 9.97 -7.00 1.07
CA PHE A 97 9.45 -7.39 2.39
C PHE A 97 8.84 -8.80 2.42
N ASP A 98 8.64 -9.43 1.27
CA ASP A 98 8.25 -10.85 1.21
C ASP A 98 9.52 -11.73 1.16
N PRO A 99 9.78 -12.54 2.22
CA PRO A 99 10.96 -13.41 2.28
C PRO A 99 10.87 -14.62 1.34
N LEU A 100 9.75 -14.83 0.64
CA LEU A 100 9.57 -15.91 -0.33
C LEU A 100 9.98 -15.51 -1.75
N THR A 101 10.18 -14.22 -2.01
CA THR A 101 10.55 -13.68 -3.31
C THR A 101 11.97 -13.13 -3.29
N GLU A 102 12.65 -13.17 -4.43
CA GLU A 102 13.87 -12.39 -4.60
C GLU A 102 13.49 -10.91 -4.84
N PRO A 103 14.20 -9.98 -4.23
CA PRO A 103 15.42 -10.11 -3.40
C PRO A 103 15.16 -10.28 -1.88
N GLY A 104 13.93 -10.34 -1.42
CA GLY A 104 13.59 -10.50 0.00
C GLY A 104 14.12 -11.78 0.65
N ASN A 105 14.49 -12.76 -0.18
CA ASN A 105 15.03 -14.05 0.29
C ASN A 105 16.49 -13.99 0.79
N PHE A 106 17.28 -12.97 0.42
CA PHE A 106 18.66 -12.87 0.83
C PHE A 106 18.80 -12.69 2.35
N ALA A 107 19.75 -13.41 2.97
CA ALA A 107 19.95 -13.40 4.42
C ALA A 107 20.26 -11.97 4.95
N SER A 108 21.03 -11.19 4.21
CA SER A 108 21.34 -9.80 4.56
C SER A 108 20.08 -8.91 4.56
N VAL A 109 19.21 -9.06 3.57
CA VAL A 109 17.95 -8.31 3.48
C VAL A 109 17.02 -8.70 4.62
N LYS A 110 16.88 -10.00 4.90
CA LYS A 110 16.08 -10.50 6.05
C LYS A 110 16.54 -9.89 7.37
N ALA A 111 17.86 -9.82 7.60
CA ALA A 111 18.41 -9.24 8.81
C ALA A 111 18.06 -7.75 8.97
N GLU A 112 18.11 -6.97 7.88
CA GLU A 112 17.71 -5.55 7.94
C GLU A 112 16.19 -5.38 8.11
N VAL A 113 15.38 -6.25 7.48
CA VAL A 113 13.91 -6.27 7.73
C VAL A 113 13.61 -6.61 9.19
N GLU A 114 14.32 -7.56 9.79
CA GLU A 114 14.17 -7.89 11.21
C GLU A 114 14.52 -6.71 12.12
N ARG A 115 15.57 -5.95 11.80
CA ARG A 115 15.93 -4.71 12.53
C ARG A 115 14.82 -3.67 12.47
N LEU A 116 14.23 -3.48 11.27
CA LEU A 116 13.08 -2.59 11.13
C LEU A 116 11.90 -3.09 11.97
N VAL A 117 11.59 -4.39 11.92
CA VAL A 117 10.52 -5.01 12.73
C VAL A 117 10.76 -4.79 14.23
N ASP A 118 11.97 -4.93 14.69
CA ASP A 118 12.31 -4.72 16.11
C ASP A 118 12.16 -3.25 16.54
N LEU A 119 12.49 -2.31 15.65
CA LEU A 119 12.19 -0.89 15.86
C LEU A 119 10.68 -0.66 15.98
N LEU A 120 9.89 -1.19 15.03
CA LEU A 120 8.44 -1.01 15.02
C LEU A 120 7.76 -1.62 16.27
N LYS A 121 8.27 -2.75 16.78
CA LYS A 121 7.78 -3.35 18.03
C LYS A 121 8.08 -2.50 19.26
N LYS A 122 9.23 -1.79 19.30
CA LYS A 122 9.58 -0.86 20.36
C LYS A 122 8.74 0.41 20.33
N GLY A 123 8.15 0.71 19.19
CA GLY A 123 7.38 1.93 18.90
C GLY A 123 8.22 3.03 18.28
N LEU A 124 7.56 3.86 17.47
CA LEU A 124 8.18 5.01 16.82
C LEU A 124 8.37 6.17 17.83
N PRO A 125 9.35 7.06 17.59
CA PRO A 125 9.49 8.28 18.35
C PRO A 125 8.21 9.13 18.34
N PRO A 126 7.98 9.97 19.37
CA PRO A 126 6.86 10.90 19.37
C PRO A 126 6.87 11.81 18.14
N GLY A 127 5.70 12.01 17.53
CA GLY A 127 5.54 12.83 16.33
C GLY A 127 5.95 12.14 15.02
N VAL A 128 6.42 10.88 15.05
CA VAL A 128 6.78 10.14 13.82
C VAL A 128 5.68 9.15 13.45
N ALA A 129 5.26 9.18 12.18
CA ALA A 129 4.37 8.21 11.56
C ALA A 129 5.07 7.50 10.41
N PHE A 130 4.71 6.24 10.15
CA PHE A 130 5.28 5.43 9.09
C PHE A 130 4.20 4.85 8.19
N ILE A 131 4.32 5.10 6.89
CA ILE A 131 3.48 4.52 5.84
C ILE A 131 4.38 3.65 4.97
N LEU A 132 4.00 2.40 4.79
CA LEU A 132 4.65 1.51 3.83
C LEU A 132 3.64 1.08 2.77
N LEU A 133 3.92 1.43 1.52
CA LEU A 133 3.24 0.92 0.34
C LEU A 133 4.12 -0.13 -0.33
N THR A 134 3.61 -1.33 -0.47
CA THR A 134 4.33 -2.46 -1.06
C THR A 134 3.37 -3.39 -1.81
N ASP A 135 3.92 -4.29 -2.59
CA ASP A 135 3.18 -5.36 -3.23
C ASP A 135 2.58 -6.33 -2.19
N LYS A 136 2.16 -7.48 -2.65
CA LYS A 136 1.61 -8.54 -1.80
C LYS A 136 2.63 -8.95 -0.72
N VAL A 137 2.19 -9.00 0.54
CA VAL A 137 3.00 -9.42 1.69
C VAL A 137 2.45 -10.71 2.27
N ASN A 138 3.35 -11.64 2.61
CA ASN A 138 2.95 -12.87 3.29
C ASN A 138 2.45 -12.58 4.72
N LYS A 139 1.16 -12.84 4.94
CA LYS A 139 0.46 -12.60 6.22
C LYS A 139 0.98 -13.43 7.39
N SER A 140 1.76 -14.48 7.13
CA SER A 140 2.36 -15.33 8.18
C SER A 140 3.64 -14.73 8.78
N THR A 141 4.25 -13.74 8.12
CA THR A 141 5.53 -13.15 8.55
C THR A 141 5.40 -12.32 9.82
N THR A 142 6.49 -12.24 10.58
CA THR A 142 6.57 -11.36 11.75
C THR A 142 6.39 -9.89 11.35
N PHE A 143 6.88 -9.53 10.18
CA PHE A 143 6.72 -8.19 9.60
C PHE A 143 5.23 -7.80 9.50
N TYR A 144 4.42 -8.58 8.79
CA TYR A 144 2.98 -8.32 8.66
C TYR A 144 2.26 -8.29 10.02
N LYS A 145 2.56 -9.27 10.89
CA LYS A 145 1.97 -9.36 12.23
C LYS A 145 2.27 -8.13 13.09
N THR A 146 3.45 -7.53 12.94
CA THR A 146 3.82 -6.31 13.66
C THR A 146 2.96 -5.13 13.26
N PHE A 147 2.76 -4.90 11.94
CA PHE A 147 1.84 -3.85 11.48
C PHE A 147 0.40 -4.11 11.91
N ASN A 148 -0.06 -5.35 11.79
CA ASN A 148 -1.43 -5.71 12.18
C ASN A 148 -1.70 -5.56 13.69
N ALA A 149 -0.68 -5.71 14.53
CA ALA A 149 -0.81 -5.59 15.98
C ALA A 149 -0.69 -4.13 16.46
N ALA A 150 0.16 -3.32 15.84
CA ALA A 150 0.53 -1.99 16.32
C ALA A 150 0.02 -0.84 15.44
N GLY A 151 -0.56 -1.13 14.27
CA GLY A 151 -0.99 -0.13 13.29
C GLY A 151 -2.25 -0.52 12.56
N GLU A 152 -2.41 0.04 11.35
CA GLU A 152 -3.48 -0.25 10.40
C GLU A 152 -2.91 -0.97 9.18
N VAL A 153 -3.61 -2.00 8.71
CA VAL A 153 -3.25 -2.73 7.49
C VAL A 153 -4.40 -2.63 6.49
N HIS A 154 -4.08 -2.14 5.29
CA HIS A 154 -4.98 -2.04 4.16
C HIS A 154 -4.47 -2.95 3.05
N ALA A 155 -5.19 -4.02 2.76
CA ALA A 155 -4.84 -4.98 1.71
C ALA A 155 -5.79 -4.82 0.53
N PHE A 156 -5.22 -4.65 -0.66
CA PHE A 156 -5.92 -4.49 -1.93
C PHE A 156 -5.41 -5.56 -2.89
N ASP A 157 -6.01 -6.74 -2.83
CA ASP A 157 -5.68 -7.81 -3.76
C ASP A 157 -6.59 -7.71 -4.99
N GLU A 158 -6.00 -7.79 -6.19
CA GLU A 158 -6.79 -7.98 -7.40
C GLU A 158 -7.55 -9.30 -7.28
N PRO A 159 -8.81 -9.32 -7.71
CA PRO A 159 -9.57 -10.54 -7.72
C PRO A 159 -8.88 -11.59 -8.62
N GLU A 160 -8.63 -12.78 -8.12
CA GLU A 160 -8.28 -13.92 -8.96
C GLU A 160 -9.45 -14.17 -9.93
N LYS A 161 -9.15 -14.56 -11.19
CA LYS A 161 -10.02 -14.60 -12.38
C LYS A 161 -11.34 -15.40 -12.27
N ASP A 162 -11.94 -15.52 -11.10
CA ASP A 162 -13.19 -16.21 -10.85
C ASP A 162 -14.41 -15.26 -10.87
N LYS A 163 -15.59 -15.83 -11.09
CA LYS A 163 -16.85 -15.09 -11.24
C LYS A 163 -17.20 -14.14 -10.07
N GLU A 164 -16.74 -14.43 -8.85
CA GLU A 164 -16.93 -13.55 -7.69
C GLU A 164 -16.10 -12.25 -7.81
N ALA A 165 -14.98 -12.35 -8.49
CA ALA A 165 -14.09 -11.24 -8.77
C ALA A 165 -14.70 -10.22 -9.74
N ALA A 166 -15.44 -10.69 -10.74
CA ALA A 166 -16.13 -9.82 -11.67
C ALA A 166 -17.25 -8.99 -10.99
N GLU A 167 -17.86 -9.50 -9.93
CA GLU A 167 -18.95 -8.81 -9.22
C GLU A 167 -18.47 -7.51 -8.55
N ASP A 168 -17.26 -7.45 -8.03
CA ASP A 168 -16.71 -6.23 -7.40
C ASP A 168 -15.98 -5.34 -8.41
N PHE A 169 -15.35 -5.91 -9.43
CA PHE A 169 -14.57 -5.17 -10.43
C PHE A 169 -15.45 -4.37 -11.40
N ILE A 170 -16.51 -4.99 -11.92
CA ILE A 170 -17.42 -4.35 -12.88
C ILE A 170 -18.01 -3.04 -12.35
N PRO A 171 -18.60 -2.99 -11.13
CA PRO A 171 -19.12 -1.74 -10.59
C PRO A 171 -18.08 -0.63 -10.40
N ARG A 172 -16.82 -1.01 -10.15
CA ARG A 172 -15.71 -0.04 -10.04
C ARG A 172 -15.39 0.57 -11.39
N VAL A 173 -15.30 -0.25 -12.45
CA VAL A 173 -15.05 0.24 -13.82
C VAL A 173 -16.21 1.09 -14.31
N GLU A 174 -17.45 0.70 -14.05
CA GLU A 174 -18.64 1.50 -14.39
C GLU A 174 -18.62 2.88 -13.71
N ARG A 175 -18.18 2.94 -12.45
CA ARG A 175 -18.01 4.22 -11.74
C ARG A 175 -16.92 5.07 -12.38
N MET A 176 -15.76 4.48 -12.71
CA MET A 176 -14.67 5.20 -13.38
C MET A 176 -15.11 5.79 -14.72
N LEU A 177 -15.92 5.06 -15.51
CA LEU A 177 -16.53 5.58 -16.74
C LEU A 177 -17.48 6.75 -16.45
N ALA A 178 -18.36 6.58 -15.47
CA ALA A 178 -19.32 7.62 -15.08
C ALA A 178 -18.63 8.91 -14.60
N ASP A 179 -17.54 8.79 -13.84
CA ASP A 179 -16.74 9.93 -13.35
C ASP A 179 -16.12 10.74 -14.51
N GLN A 180 -15.86 10.09 -15.66
CA GLN A 180 -15.40 10.71 -16.90
C GLN A 180 -16.56 11.09 -17.86
N GLY A 181 -17.81 10.93 -17.44
CA GLY A 181 -18.98 11.21 -18.26
C GLY A 181 -19.19 10.24 -19.42
N LEU A 182 -18.55 9.06 -19.38
CA LEU A 182 -18.62 8.06 -20.42
C LEU A 182 -19.67 6.99 -20.09
N THR A 183 -20.34 6.49 -21.13
CA THR A 183 -21.24 5.34 -21.05
C THR A 183 -20.90 4.35 -22.15
N MET A 184 -20.90 3.06 -21.85
CA MET A 184 -20.65 2.01 -22.82
C MET A 184 -21.83 1.05 -22.91
N PRO A 185 -22.30 0.68 -24.12
CA PRO A 185 -23.21 -0.45 -24.31
C PRO A 185 -22.56 -1.75 -23.78
N ARG A 186 -23.38 -2.65 -23.22
CA ARG A 186 -22.87 -3.87 -22.55
C ARG A 186 -21.90 -4.69 -23.42
N ALA A 187 -22.17 -4.81 -24.73
CA ALA A 187 -21.29 -5.55 -25.64
C ALA A 187 -19.90 -4.87 -25.79
N VAL A 188 -19.88 -3.54 -25.84
CA VAL A 188 -18.64 -2.74 -25.92
C VAL A 188 -17.88 -2.86 -24.60
N PHE A 189 -18.59 -2.77 -23.48
CA PHE A 189 -18.01 -2.90 -22.14
C PHE A 189 -17.35 -4.28 -21.93
N THR A 190 -18.00 -5.36 -22.38
CA THR A 190 -17.40 -6.70 -22.32
C THR A 190 -16.14 -6.78 -23.17
N ALA A 191 -16.19 -6.30 -24.43
CA ALA A 191 -15.01 -6.29 -25.30
C ALA A 191 -13.88 -5.39 -24.77
N PHE A 192 -14.23 -4.31 -24.10
CA PHE A 192 -13.27 -3.43 -23.42
C PHE A 192 -12.54 -4.19 -22.30
N LEU A 193 -13.27 -4.87 -21.42
CA LEU A 193 -12.68 -5.68 -20.33
C LEU A 193 -11.87 -6.87 -20.85
N ASP A 194 -12.28 -7.50 -21.93
CA ASP A 194 -11.52 -8.59 -22.55
C ASP A 194 -10.15 -8.13 -23.07
N ARG A 195 -10.03 -6.85 -23.47
CA ARG A 195 -8.78 -6.27 -23.96
C ARG A 195 -7.90 -5.68 -22.86
N THR A 196 -8.50 -5.04 -21.88
CA THR A 196 -7.77 -4.39 -20.76
C THR A 196 -7.43 -5.38 -19.65
N GLY A 197 -8.15 -6.50 -19.58
CA GLY A 197 -8.06 -7.42 -18.44
C GLY A 197 -8.67 -6.83 -17.17
N TYR A 198 -8.37 -7.47 -16.04
CA TYR A 198 -8.87 -7.09 -14.72
C TYR A 198 -7.87 -6.24 -13.93
N ASN A 199 -7.05 -5.43 -14.60
CA ASN A 199 -6.12 -4.51 -13.98
C ASN A 199 -6.68 -3.09 -13.98
N LEU A 200 -7.02 -2.55 -12.81
CA LEU A 200 -7.67 -1.24 -12.68
C LEU A 200 -6.83 -0.09 -13.19
N ARG A 201 -5.51 -0.13 -13.04
CA ARG A 201 -4.61 0.91 -13.56
C ARG A 201 -4.64 0.96 -15.08
N GLN A 202 -4.65 -0.22 -15.73
CA GLN A 202 -4.76 -0.31 -17.18
C GLN A 202 -6.12 0.17 -17.66
N VAL A 203 -7.20 -0.25 -16.99
CA VAL A 203 -8.56 0.22 -17.25
C VAL A 203 -8.66 1.73 -17.12
N GLU A 204 -8.13 2.32 -16.06
CA GLU A 204 -8.12 3.78 -15.84
C GLU A 204 -7.42 4.50 -16.99
N SER A 205 -6.21 4.05 -17.36
CA SER A 205 -5.45 4.65 -18.47
C SER A 205 -6.20 4.58 -19.80
N GLU A 206 -6.91 3.48 -20.08
CA GLU A 206 -7.72 3.37 -21.31
C GLU A 206 -8.98 4.23 -21.26
N ILE A 207 -9.63 4.35 -20.09
CA ILE A 207 -10.78 5.26 -19.90
C ILE A 207 -10.36 6.71 -20.10
N GLU A 208 -9.22 7.14 -19.54
CA GLU A 208 -8.69 8.49 -19.74
C GLU A 208 -8.45 8.81 -21.23
N LYS A 209 -7.92 7.84 -22.00
CA LYS A 209 -7.74 8.00 -23.45
C LYS A 209 -9.07 8.13 -24.21
N LEU A 210 -10.11 7.48 -23.73
CA LEU A 210 -11.45 7.57 -24.34
C LEU A 210 -12.17 8.88 -24.00
N ALA A 211 -11.74 9.57 -22.95
CA ALA A 211 -12.31 10.84 -22.50
C ALA A 211 -11.68 12.07 -23.20
N LEU A 212 -10.60 11.87 -23.99
CA LEU A 212 -9.91 12.92 -24.77
C LEU A 212 -10.60 13.17 -26.13
#